data_937a9cdfceda940ff37558f4ba6d33c7
#
_entry.id   937a9cdfceda940ff37558f4ba6d33c7
#
_cell.length_a   1.000
_cell.length_b   1.000
_cell.length_c   1.000
_cell.angle_alpha   90.00
_cell.angle_beta   90.00
_cell.angle_gamma   90.00
#
_symmetry.space_group_name_H-M   'P 1'
#
loop_
_entity.id
_entity.type
_entity.pdbx_description
1 polymer ?
#
loop_
_entity_poly.entity_id
_entity_poly.type
_entity_poly.pdbx_seq_one_letter_code
_entity_poly.pdbx_strand_id
1 'polypeptide(L)'
;MKKKKIVALLTACMLMTGMFTGCGSSQQAAGSSGAEAGQTQTGDNSLFNEPGQLPIVNEPVTLTVFAPANPDGSWEDNEMVKETTGIHLEWQTCAASDNVQEKLSTMFASGDLPDIILTGVGSSNRYDKATEQALGEQGLILPLNDYLDTVSVGYKQALDEIEGMRDYITTPNGNIYSLPNVDGSLHVQYNMKLWINTQWLDNLGLEMPTTTEEFYQVMKAFKEQDANGNGDLNDEIPLSTVTSGAGTQIDGFLMNPFQLTSETNKLYLDNGKVTFAPVQEGYKEGLKYLKQLYSEGLLNPESFTQDKNNQVNINEAGDECVIGAFLAQRPGYACDLTTEPYSDKWKQYQSLAPLTGPDGQCVASWNPYVMFQTGMTFISSSCSNPEAAFRLLDYIETQTYRAILGKEGVNYVMLDDDTTEVGMDGVTKALYKKLDASTANVTLNQVTALVRTPDFLLADATNPDPYAEDVKPVNGRNVVIYRASLEHEKVRQSRESVMPDLYMSQEDSSEMSLLKTNVMDVQKEYMVQFITGAKDIDAEWDGYISALNNVGLERYLELLQKAYDESSFAK
;
A
#
# COMPACT_ATOMS: atom_id res chain seq x y z
N MET A 1 -0.45 -23.94 -39.07
CA MET A 1 0.64 -24.94 -39.22
C MET A 1 1.69 -24.70 -38.15
N LYS A 2 2.06 -25.80 -37.46
CA LYS A 2 3.17 -25.94 -36.47
C LYS A 2 3.03 -25.21 -35.12
N LYS A 3 2.41 -25.94 -34.20
CA LYS A 3 2.56 -25.82 -32.75
C LYS A 3 4.01 -26.17 -32.35
N LYS A 4 4.66 -25.34 -31.57
CA LYS A 4 5.83 -25.74 -30.78
C LYS A 4 5.49 -25.68 -29.30
N LYS A 5 5.52 -26.88 -28.71
CA LYS A 5 5.45 -27.12 -27.27
C LYS A 5 6.77 -26.67 -26.65
N ILE A 6 6.70 -25.88 -25.57
CA ILE A 6 7.83 -25.74 -24.64
C ILE A 6 7.44 -26.53 -23.40
N VAL A 7 8.19 -27.60 -23.19
CA VAL A 7 8.11 -28.48 -22.02
C VAL A 7 8.98 -27.89 -20.94
N ALA A 8 8.40 -27.73 -19.77
CA ALA A 8 9.11 -27.38 -18.54
C ALA A 8 10.13 -28.46 -18.17
N LEU A 9 11.32 -28.01 -17.80
CA LEU A 9 12.36 -28.84 -17.21
C LEU A 9 12.45 -28.48 -15.73
N LEU A 10 11.73 -29.20 -14.92
CA LEU A 10 11.88 -29.26 -13.46
C LEU A 10 12.05 -30.74 -13.13
N THR A 11 13.28 -31.18 -12.93
CA THR A 11 13.64 -32.36 -12.13
C THR A 11 15.15 -32.56 -12.22
N ALA A 12 15.84 -32.41 -11.12
CA ALA A 12 16.93 -33.26 -10.66
C ALA A 12 17.82 -32.54 -9.66
N CYS A 13 17.58 -32.79 -8.40
CA CYS A 13 18.64 -32.86 -7.39
C CYS A 13 18.15 -33.75 -6.25
N MET A 14 18.25 -35.04 -6.43
CA MET A 14 18.28 -36.02 -5.37
C MET A 14 19.38 -37.02 -5.66
N LEU A 15 20.07 -37.39 -4.56
CA LEU A 15 21.02 -38.51 -4.43
C LEU A 15 22.48 -38.27 -4.82
N MET A 16 23.26 -37.97 -3.77
CA MET A 16 24.54 -38.65 -3.55
C MET A 16 24.80 -38.84 -2.05
N THR A 17 24.40 -39.97 -1.55
CA THR A 17 24.92 -40.57 -0.31
C THR A 17 26.29 -41.21 -0.62
N GLY A 18 27.31 -40.74 0.04
CA GLY A 18 28.67 -41.31 0.01
C GLY A 18 29.15 -41.54 1.41
N MET A 19 29.13 -42.80 1.84
CA MET A 19 29.75 -43.28 3.09
C MET A 19 31.25 -43.10 3.07
N PHE A 20 31.80 -42.57 4.17
CA PHE A 20 33.16 -42.95 4.60
C PHE A 20 33.14 -43.23 6.12
N THR A 21 33.34 -44.48 6.43
CA THR A 21 33.69 -45.00 7.75
C THR A 21 35.17 -44.81 8.03
N GLY A 22 35.49 -44.36 9.23
CA GLY A 22 36.87 -44.34 9.72
C GLY A 22 36.91 -44.20 11.26
N CYS A 23 37.15 -45.28 11.93
CA CYS A 23 37.32 -45.43 13.37
C CYS A 23 38.53 -44.72 13.95
N GLY A 24 38.43 -44.33 15.22
CA GLY A 24 39.61 -43.99 16.03
C GLY A 24 39.23 -43.46 17.42
N SER A 25 39.21 -44.36 18.39
CA SER A 25 39.07 -44.28 19.85
C SER A 25 40.03 -43.27 20.51
N SER A 26 39.71 -42.59 21.63
CA SER A 26 39.64 -43.04 23.02
C SER A 26 39.71 -41.87 24.01
N GLN A 27 38.82 -41.89 24.97
CA GLN A 27 38.98 -41.76 26.44
C GLN A 27 39.46 -40.48 27.13
N GLN A 28 38.59 -39.97 27.99
CA GLN A 28 38.70 -39.64 29.42
C GLN A 28 39.47 -38.36 29.78
N ALA A 29 39.09 -37.52 30.73
CA ALA A 29 38.27 -37.62 31.92
C ALA A 29 37.99 -36.20 32.49
N ALA A 30 37.06 -36.16 33.43
CA ALA A 30 36.58 -35.06 34.21
C ALA A 30 37.67 -34.19 34.91
N GLY A 31 37.32 -32.90 35.07
CA GLY A 31 38.02 -31.98 35.97
C GLY A 31 37.20 -30.73 36.19
N SER A 32 36.41 -30.69 37.28
CA SER A 32 35.76 -29.48 37.79
C SER A 32 36.81 -28.51 38.34
N SER A 33 36.80 -27.26 37.92
CA SER A 33 37.32 -26.16 38.74
C SER A 33 36.57 -24.90 38.41
N GLY A 34 36.05 -24.23 39.44
CA GLY A 34 35.34 -22.98 39.38
C GLY A 34 36.24 -21.90 38.79
N ALA A 35 35.67 -21.12 37.94
CA ALA A 35 36.23 -19.88 37.48
C ALA A 35 35.50 -18.71 38.16
N GLU A 36 36.29 -17.96 38.89
CA GLU A 36 35.97 -16.66 39.48
C GLU A 36 35.40 -15.71 38.40
N ALA A 37 34.42 -14.93 38.83
CA ALA A 37 33.90 -13.81 38.08
C ALA A 37 35.07 -12.85 37.77
N GLY A 38 35.60 -12.92 36.56
CA GLY A 38 36.51 -11.94 36.02
C GLY A 38 35.71 -10.65 35.78
N GLN A 39 36.09 -9.62 36.49
CA GLN A 39 35.72 -8.24 36.17
C GLN A 39 36.14 -7.98 34.73
N THR A 40 35.15 -7.81 33.86
CA THR A 40 35.35 -7.28 32.51
C THR A 40 35.85 -5.84 32.67
N GLN A 41 37.11 -5.62 32.39
CA GLN A 41 37.63 -4.28 32.15
C GLN A 41 36.84 -3.74 30.91
N THR A 42 36.07 -2.71 31.14
CA THR A 42 35.54 -1.83 30.09
C THR A 42 36.71 -1.08 29.50
N GLY A 43 37.41 -1.69 28.56
CA GLY A 43 38.30 -1.00 27.65
C GLY A 43 37.43 -0.26 26.62
N ASP A 44 37.57 1.01 26.58
CA ASP A 44 36.91 2.01 25.74
C ASP A 44 37.40 1.89 24.28
N ASN A 45 37.04 0.80 23.61
CA ASN A 45 37.28 0.52 22.18
C ASN A 45 36.05 -0.14 21.56
N SER A 46 34.86 0.36 21.84
CA SER A 46 33.69 -0.01 21.08
C SER A 46 33.76 0.57 19.67
N LEU A 47 33.56 -0.26 18.64
CA LEU A 47 33.41 0.21 17.26
C LEU A 47 32.29 1.25 17.15
N PHE A 48 31.27 1.15 17.98
CA PHE A 48 30.05 1.94 17.95
C PHE A 48 30.01 3.00 19.06
N ASN A 49 29.45 4.15 18.74
CA ASN A 49 28.98 5.11 19.72
C ASN A 49 27.63 4.66 20.31
N GLU A 50 27.10 5.34 21.32
CA GLU A 50 25.80 5.05 21.88
C GLU A 50 24.68 5.15 20.80
N PRO A 51 23.59 4.38 20.89
CA PRO A 51 22.47 4.49 19.96
C PRO A 51 21.97 5.94 19.83
N GLY A 52 21.79 6.40 18.59
CA GLY A 52 21.38 7.78 18.27
C GLY A 52 22.52 8.81 18.25
N GLN A 53 23.74 8.48 18.68
CA GLN A 53 24.90 9.36 18.57
C GLN A 53 25.60 9.24 17.21
N LEU A 54 26.16 10.36 16.76
CA LEU A 54 26.95 10.46 15.52
C LEU A 54 28.41 10.84 15.83
N PRO A 55 29.37 10.34 15.04
CA PRO A 55 29.18 9.31 14.01
C PRO A 55 28.70 7.98 14.62
N ILE A 56 28.07 7.11 13.80
CA ILE A 56 27.59 5.78 14.25
C ILE A 56 28.79 4.92 14.69
N VAL A 57 29.88 4.99 13.93
CA VAL A 57 31.10 4.20 14.14
C VAL A 57 32.28 5.09 14.41
N ASN A 58 33.17 4.62 15.30
CA ASN A 58 34.41 5.32 15.68
C ASN A 58 35.57 5.10 14.68
N GLU A 59 35.47 4.02 13.88
CA GLU A 59 36.38 3.72 12.78
C GLU A 59 35.58 3.55 11.50
N PRO A 60 36.07 3.98 10.32
CA PRO A 60 35.34 3.87 9.08
C PRO A 60 34.91 2.43 8.74
N VAL A 61 33.63 2.23 8.43
CA VAL A 61 33.07 0.97 7.98
C VAL A 61 32.59 1.14 6.55
N THR A 62 32.87 0.17 5.68
CA THR A 62 32.34 0.12 4.33
C THR A 62 31.27 -0.97 4.25
N LEU A 63 30.09 -0.64 3.70
CA LEU A 63 29.00 -1.56 3.45
C LEU A 63 28.63 -1.55 1.96
N THR A 64 28.39 -2.72 1.42
CA THR A 64 27.87 -2.88 0.06
C THR A 64 26.35 -2.83 0.09
N VAL A 65 25.72 -2.10 -0.85
CA VAL A 65 24.28 -1.89 -0.91
C VAL A 65 23.76 -2.20 -2.31
N PHE A 66 22.81 -3.09 -2.43
CA PHE A 66 22.03 -3.25 -3.66
C PHE A 66 20.81 -2.36 -3.63
N ALA A 67 20.56 -1.64 -4.73
CA ALA A 67 19.31 -0.91 -4.96
C ALA A 67 18.97 -0.81 -6.46
N PRO A 68 17.68 -0.73 -6.84
CA PRO A 68 17.30 -0.41 -8.21
C PRO A 68 17.73 1.02 -8.52
N ALA A 69 18.26 1.26 -9.72
CA ALA A 69 18.72 2.58 -10.12
C ALA A 69 17.54 3.57 -10.19
N ASN A 70 17.73 4.73 -9.58
CA ASN A 70 16.89 5.88 -9.84
C ASN A 70 17.26 6.48 -11.20
N PRO A 71 16.30 6.96 -12.02
CA PRO A 71 16.60 7.58 -13.32
C PRO A 71 17.62 8.71 -13.29
N ASP A 72 17.72 9.46 -12.20
CA ASP A 72 18.68 10.55 -12.04
C ASP A 72 19.91 10.22 -11.17
N GLY A 73 19.93 9.06 -10.50
CA GLY A 73 21.05 8.61 -9.67
C GLY A 73 21.38 9.50 -8.46
N SER A 74 20.57 10.53 -8.19
CA SER A 74 20.90 11.59 -7.23
C SER A 74 20.96 11.13 -5.78
N TRP A 75 20.28 10.03 -5.42
CA TRP A 75 20.28 9.47 -4.07
C TRP A 75 21.60 8.76 -3.70
N GLU A 76 22.38 8.30 -4.69
CA GLU A 76 23.68 7.67 -4.46
C GLU A 76 24.70 8.64 -3.82
N ASP A 77 24.54 9.93 -4.09
CA ASP A 77 25.41 11.00 -3.60
C ASP A 77 24.89 11.69 -2.33
N ASN A 78 23.95 11.05 -1.61
CA ASN A 78 23.33 11.66 -0.44
C ASN A 78 24.37 12.01 0.65
N GLU A 79 24.62 13.29 0.85
CA GLU A 79 25.59 13.83 1.80
C GLU A 79 25.29 13.43 3.25
N MET A 80 24.01 13.23 3.59
CA MET A 80 23.59 12.84 4.94
C MET A 80 24.27 11.53 5.39
N VAL A 81 24.40 10.57 4.48
CA VAL A 81 25.04 9.27 4.79
C VAL A 81 26.56 9.42 4.84
N LYS A 82 27.15 10.12 3.86
CA LYS A 82 28.62 10.20 3.71
C LYS A 82 29.29 10.98 4.83
N GLU A 83 28.69 12.08 5.27
CA GLU A 83 29.40 13.07 6.11
C GLU A 83 29.25 12.83 7.62
N THR A 84 28.21 12.14 8.06
CA THR A 84 27.85 12.15 9.48
C THR A 84 27.94 10.81 10.18
N THR A 85 27.87 9.69 9.44
CA THR A 85 27.73 8.36 10.07
C THR A 85 29.04 7.63 10.32
N GLY A 86 30.12 7.98 9.61
CA GLY A 86 31.35 7.20 9.56
C GLY A 86 31.26 5.94 8.68
N ILE A 87 30.12 5.73 8.01
CA ILE A 87 29.86 4.57 7.16
C ILE A 87 29.96 4.98 5.70
N HIS A 88 30.77 4.25 4.93
CA HIS A 88 30.88 4.39 3.49
C HIS A 88 30.05 3.33 2.78
N LEU A 89 29.29 3.71 1.72
CA LEU A 89 28.46 2.81 0.95
C LEU A 89 29.04 2.57 -0.44
N GLU A 90 29.16 1.29 -0.81
CA GLU A 90 29.48 0.85 -2.15
C GLU A 90 28.20 0.33 -2.82
N TRP A 91 27.70 1.08 -3.80
CA TRP A 91 26.42 0.81 -4.43
C TRP A 91 26.55 -0.18 -5.60
N GLN A 92 25.66 -1.19 -5.57
CA GLN A 92 25.41 -2.10 -6.67
C GLN A 92 24.02 -1.81 -7.21
N THR A 93 23.91 -1.24 -8.40
CA THR A 93 22.62 -0.84 -8.97
C THR A 93 22.23 -1.70 -10.16
N CYS A 94 20.95 -1.73 -10.49
CA CYS A 94 20.43 -2.23 -11.76
C CYS A 94 19.62 -1.14 -12.45
N ALA A 95 19.51 -1.20 -13.79
CA ALA A 95 18.72 -0.22 -14.51
C ALA A 95 17.25 -0.28 -14.09
N ALA A 96 16.54 0.85 -14.14
CA ALA A 96 15.12 0.90 -13.81
C ALA A 96 14.23 0.04 -14.75
N SER A 97 14.76 -0.29 -15.95
CA SER A 97 14.14 -1.21 -16.92
C SER A 97 14.38 -2.69 -16.62
N ASP A 98 15.32 -3.00 -15.72
CA ASP A 98 15.67 -4.37 -15.39
C ASP A 98 14.62 -4.99 -14.46
N ASN A 99 14.51 -6.32 -14.52
CA ASN A 99 13.70 -7.05 -13.55
C ASN A 99 14.49 -7.20 -12.24
N VAL A 100 14.18 -6.34 -11.27
CA VAL A 100 14.83 -6.32 -9.94
C VAL A 100 14.71 -7.69 -9.26
N GLN A 101 13.56 -8.33 -9.34
CA GLN A 101 13.30 -9.64 -8.72
C GLN A 101 14.16 -10.75 -9.34
N GLU A 102 14.36 -10.75 -10.66
CA GLU A 102 15.21 -11.72 -11.34
C GLU A 102 16.68 -11.56 -10.94
N LYS A 103 17.14 -10.31 -10.84
CA LYS A 103 18.51 -10.02 -10.40
C LYS A 103 18.75 -10.45 -8.96
N LEU A 104 17.84 -10.10 -8.04
CA LEU A 104 17.91 -10.51 -6.64
C LEU A 104 17.84 -12.04 -6.50
N SER A 105 16.97 -12.72 -7.25
CA SER A 105 16.89 -14.19 -7.26
C SER A 105 18.21 -14.84 -7.66
N THR A 106 18.91 -14.24 -8.64
CA THR A 106 20.24 -14.70 -9.06
C THR A 106 21.28 -14.49 -7.94
N MET A 107 21.26 -13.35 -7.26
CA MET A 107 22.17 -13.06 -6.15
C MET A 107 21.91 -14.00 -4.97
N PHE A 108 20.65 -14.23 -4.59
CA PHE A 108 20.30 -15.20 -3.54
C PHE A 108 20.72 -16.64 -3.91
N ALA A 109 20.53 -17.04 -5.17
CA ALA A 109 20.93 -18.38 -5.64
C ALA A 109 22.46 -18.57 -5.68
N SER A 110 23.23 -17.52 -5.96
CA SER A 110 24.71 -17.58 -5.97
C SER A 110 25.32 -17.46 -4.57
N GLY A 111 24.59 -16.88 -3.60
CA GLY A 111 25.09 -16.55 -2.27
C GLY A 111 26.04 -15.32 -2.26
N ASP A 112 26.20 -14.64 -3.39
CA ASP A 112 26.98 -13.39 -3.50
C ASP A 112 26.04 -12.21 -3.19
N LEU A 113 25.85 -11.94 -1.91
CA LEU A 113 24.90 -10.95 -1.41
C LEU A 113 25.63 -9.71 -0.90
N PRO A 114 25.13 -8.50 -1.22
CA PRO A 114 25.57 -7.27 -0.57
C PRO A 114 25.15 -7.24 0.90
N ASP A 115 25.74 -6.35 1.68
CA ASP A 115 25.43 -6.20 3.10
C ASP A 115 23.97 -5.75 3.31
N ILE A 116 23.51 -4.79 2.52
CA ILE A 116 22.15 -4.24 2.54
C ILE A 116 21.48 -4.47 1.20
N ILE A 117 20.23 -4.92 1.23
CA ILE A 117 19.40 -5.14 0.04
C ILE A 117 18.17 -4.23 0.13
N LEU A 118 18.06 -3.29 -0.82
CA LEU A 118 16.93 -2.39 -0.98
C LEU A 118 16.19 -2.76 -2.27
N THR A 119 14.91 -3.14 -2.18
CA THR A 119 14.13 -3.49 -3.39
C THR A 119 13.47 -2.26 -4.03
N GLY A 120 13.47 -1.12 -3.35
CA GLY A 120 12.77 0.09 -3.76
C GLY A 120 11.27 0.07 -3.42
N VAL A 121 10.66 1.26 -3.38
CA VAL A 121 9.26 1.44 -2.93
C VAL A 121 8.20 1.03 -3.98
N GLY A 122 8.59 0.63 -5.17
CA GLY A 122 7.66 0.14 -6.19
C GLY A 122 7.02 -1.18 -5.78
N SER A 123 5.68 -1.28 -5.86
CA SER A 123 4.94 -2.49 -5.46
C SER A 123 5.37 -3.75 -6.22
N SER A 124 5.85 -3.59 -7.47
CA SER A 124 6.36 -4.70 -8.29
C SER A 124 7.72 -5.24 -7.85
N ASN A 125 8.47 -4.50 -7.06
CA ASN A 125 9.83 -4.84 -6.66
C ASN A 125 9.91 -5.45 -5.26
N ARG A 126 8.86 -5.25 -4.44
CA ARG A 126 8.84 -5.78 -3.07
C ARG A 126 8.60 -7.29 -3.06
N TYR A 127 9.22 -7.96 -2.10
CA TYR A 127 8.87 -9.34 -1.82
C TYR A 127 7.55 -9.40 -1.04
N ASP A 128 6.76 -10.44 -1.34
CA ASP A 128 5.61 -10.76 -0.50
C ASP A 128 6.05 -11.38 0.83
N LYS A 129 5.13 -11.44 1.77
CA LYS A 129 5.39 -11.95 3.12
C LYS A 129 5.90 -13.40 3.13
N ALA A 130 5.40 -14.24 2.22
CA ALA A 130 5.84 -15.64 2.13
C ALA A 130 7.27 -15.76 1.64
N THR A 131 7.66 -14.98 0.65
CA THR A 131 9.04 -14.93 0.14
C THR A 131 9.99 -14.35 1.19
N GLU A 132 9.60 -13.26 1.86
CA GLU A 132 10.38 -12.68 2.96
C GLU A 132 10.64 -13.71 4.08
N GLN A 133 9.59 -14.41 4.53
CA GLN A 133 9.71 -15.46 5.52
C GLN A 133 10.63 -16.59 5.04
N ALA A 134 10.47 -17.06 3.81
CA ALA A 134 11.27 -18.12 3.24
C ALA A 134 12.76 -17.76 3.15
N LEU A 135 13.11 -16.52 2.76
CA LEU A 135 14.49 -16.04 2.74
C LEU A 135 15.11 -16.02 4.15
N GLY A 136 14.32 -15.59 5.14
CA GLY A 136 14.74 -15.59 6.54
C GLY A 136 14.94 -17.01 7.11
N GLU A 137 14.02 -17.93 6.86
CA GLU A 137 14.12 -19.33 7.30
C GLU A 137 15.27 -20.09 6.62
N GLN A 138 15.61 -19.73 5.40
CA GLN A 138 16.81 -20.23 4.70
C GLN A 138 18.12 -19.62 5.22
N GLY A 139 18.05 -18.62 6.11
CA GLY A 139 19.22 -17.93 6.64
C GLY A 139 19.94 -17.04 5.62
N LEU A 140 19.25 -16.53 4.61
CA LEU A 140 19.79 -15.62 3.58
C LEU A 140 19.70 -14.16 4.00
N ILE A 141 18.74 -13.82 4.85
CA ILE A 141 18.58 -12.50 5.47
C ILE A 141 18.52 -12.65 6.99
N LEU A 142 18.96 -11.62 7.70
CA LEU A 142 19.07 -11.64 9.16
C LEU A 142 17.75 -11.30 9.85
N PRO A 143 17.41 -11.95 10.99
CA PRO A 143 16.39 -11.45 11.88
C PRO A 143 16.85 -10.14 12.53
N LEU A 144 15.96 -9.16 12.62
CA LEU A 144 16.27 -7.81 13.09
C LEU A 144 15.82 -7.54 14.54
N ASN A 145 15.18 -8.51 15.20
CA ASN A 145 14.60 -8.36 16.53
C ASN A 145 15.59 -7.78 17.56
N ASP A 146 16.78 -8.39 17.69
CA ASP A 146 17.76 -7.97 18.67
C ASP A 146 18.23 -6.53 18.44
N TYR A 147 18.39 -6.12 17.17
CA TYR A 147 18.78 -4.75 16.85
C TYR A 147 17.63 -3.77 17.13
N LEU A 148 16.40 -4.11 16.79
CA LEU A 148 15.20 -3.31 17.08
C LEU A 148 15.03 -3.09 18.59
N ASP A 149 15.31 -4.10 19.39
CA ASP A 149 15.10 -4.05 20.83
C ASP A 149 16.27 -3.39 21.61
N THR A 150 17.50 -3.40 21.05
CA THR A 150 18.70 -2.97 21.78
C THR A 150 19.35 -1.69 21.27
N VAL A 151 19.37 -1.45 19.94
CA VAL A 151 20.15 -0.34 19.35
C VAL A 151 19.31 0.58 18.44
N SER A 152 18.05 0.27 18.20
CA SER A 152 17.15 1.11 17.41
C SER A 152 16.69 2.34 18.19
N VAL A 153 16.56 3.45 17.51
CA VAL A 153 15.98 4.72 17.99
C VAL A 153 14.71 5.03 17.21
N GLY A 154 14.79 5.14 15.90
CA GLY A 154 13.69 5.53 15.03
C GLY A 154 12.63 4.45 14.87
N TYR A 155 13.01 3.28 14.37
CA TYR A 155 12.05 2.19 14.19
C TYR A 155 11.47 1.68 15.52
N LYS A 156 12.24 1.71 16.61
CA LYS A 156 11.70 1.36 17.93
C LYS A 156 10.57 2.29 18.31
N GLN A 157 10.76 3.60 18.16
CA GLN A 157 9.71 4.58 18.44
C GLN A 157 8.48 4.31 17.56
N ALA A 158 8.64 4.07 16.27
CA ALA A 158 7.54 3.76 15.36
C ALA A 158 6.78 2.49 15.76
N LEU A 159 7.49 1.43 16.18
CA LEU A 159 6.88 0.18 16.65
C LEU A 159 6.09 0.35 17.96
N ASP A 160 6.51 1.29 18.81
CA ASP A 160 5.83 1.58 20.08
C ASP A 160 4.61 2.50 19.89
N GLU A 161 4.64 3.40 18.90
CA GLU A 161 3.60 4.42 18.66
C GLU A 161 2.53 4.00 17.65
N ILE A 162 2.88 3.19 16.63
CA ILE A 162 1.97 2.81 15.55
C ILE A 162 1.30 1.48 15.87
N GLU A 163 0.02 1.55 16.20
CA GLU A 163 -0.79 0.39 16.57
C GLU A 163 -0.80 -0.71 15.49
N GLY A 164 -0.45 -1.93 15.89
CA GLY A 164 -0.44 -3.12 15.05
C GLY A 164 0.75 -3.23 14.10
N MET A 165 1.69 -2.29 14.10
CA MET A 165 2.87 -2.33 13.22
C MET A 165 3.74 -3.56 13.53
N ARG A 166 4.09 -3.79 14.80
CA ARG A 166 4.92 -4.93 15.21
C ARG A 166 4.27 -6.26 14.84
N ASP A 167 2.97 -6.42 15.11
CA ASP A 167 2.24 -7.66 14.77
C ASP A 167 2.21 -7.91 13.27
N TYR A 168 2.03 -6.85 12.48
CA TYR A 168 1.94 -6.95 11.02
C TYR A 168 3.26 -7.39 10.36
N ILE A 169 4.42 -6.99 10.93
CA ILE A 169 5.74 -7.30 10.36
C ILE A 169 6.42 -8.52 11.00
N THR A 170 5.82 -9.09 12.06
CA THR A 170 6.37 -10.27 12.74
C THR A 170 5.85 -11.54 12.09
N THR A 171 6.78 -12.41 11.69
CA THR A 171 6.48 -13.73 11.13
C THR A 171 5.94 -14.69 12.21
N PRO A 172 5.26 -15.80 11.85
CA PRO A 172 4.74 -16.76 12.81
C PRO A 172 5.81 -17.38 13.74
N ASN A 173 7.07 -17.44 13.29
CA ASN A 173 8.19 -17.91 14.11
C ASN A 173 8.76 -16.83 15.06
N GLY A 174 8.14 -15.63 15.09
CA GLY A 174 8.50 -14.52 15.97
C GLY A 174 9.60 -13.60 15.45
N ASN A 175 10.12 -13.81 14.25
CA ASN A 175 11.17 -12.99 13.67
C ASN A 175 10.62 -11.82 12.86
N ILE A 176 11.39 -10.74 12.80
CA ILE A 176 11.20 -9.60 11.91
C ILE A 176 12.40 -9.61 10.96
N TYR A 177 12.17 -9.72 9.65
CA TYR A 177 13.23 -9.85 8.66
C TYR A 177 13.44 -8.61 7.80
N SER A 178 12.45 -7.72 7.72
CA SER A 178 12.57 -6.48 6.95
C SER A 178 12.12 -5.28 7.76
N LEU A 179 12.73 -4.11 7.47
CA LEU A 179 12.21 -2.84 7.94
C LEU A 179 11.10 -2.37 7.00
N PRO A 180 9.89 -2.04 7.52
CA PRO A 180 8.76 -1.65 6.71
C PRO A 180 8.85 -0.18 6.30
N ASN A 181 8.40 0.14 5.09
CA ASN A 181 8.01 1.50 4.77
C ASN A 181 6.58 1.73 5.26
N VAL A 182 6.36 2.83 5.96
CA VAL A 182 5.05 3.21 6.50
C VAL A 182 4.53 4.46 5.81
N ASP A 183 3.34 4.38 5.25
CA ASP A 183 2.60 5.53 4.75
C ASP A 183 1.38 5.80 5.62
N GLY A 184 1.56 6.63 6.64
CA GLY A 184 0.52 7.02 7.58
C GLY A 184 -0.54 7.98 7.03
N SER A 185 -0.56 8.22 5.71
CA SER A 185 -1.58 9.06 5.08
C SER A 185 -2.97 8.49 5.32
N LEU A 186 -3.86 9.27 5.90
CA LEU A 186 -5.23 8.83 6.16
C LEU A 186 -5.95 8.33 4.89
N HIS A 187 -5.69 8.99 3.76
CA HIS A 187 -6.39 8.69 2.52
C HIS A 187 -6.07 7.32 1.91
N VAL A 188 -4.90 6.74 2.18
CA VAL A 188 -4.56 5.40 1.67
C VAL A 188 -5.35 4.29 2.38
N GLN A 189 -5.81 4.57 3.60
CA GLN A 189 -6.62 3.65 4.38
C GLN A 189 -8.09 3.62 3.92
N TYR A 190 -8.52 4.63 3.14
CA TYR A 190 -9.89 4.81 2.63
C TYR A 190 -9.85 5.08 1.12
N ASN A 191 -9.47 4.09 0.33
CA ASN A 191 -9.33 4.26 -1.12
C ASN A 191 -10.67 4.36 -1.84
N MET A 192 -11.68 3.61 -1.41
CA MET A 192 -12.98 3.54 -2.08
C MET A 192 -13.80 4.78 -1.80
N LYS A 193 -13.75 5.74 -2.72
CA LYS A 193 -14.49 7.01 -2.67
C LYS A 193 -15.32 7.19 -3.94
N LEU A 194 -16.39 7.97 -3.81
CA LEU A 194 -17.19 8.45 -4.93
C LEU A 194 -17.12 9.97 -4.95
N TRP A 195 -16.81 10.52 -6.12
CA TRP A 195 -16.78 11.95 -6.38
C TRP A 195 -18.00 12.35 -7.17
N ILE A 196 -18.67 13.44 -6.78
CA ILE A 196 -19.86 13.95 -7.43
C ILE A 196 -19.68 15.42 -7.82
N ASN A 197 -20.16 15.80 -8.98
CA ASN A 197 -20.12 17.17 -9.49
C ASN A 197 -21.14 18.03 -8.74
N THR A 198 -20.66 18.91 -7.88
CA THR A 198 -21.51 19.79 -7.07
C THR A 198 -22.09 20.95 -7.88
N GLN A 199 -21.43 21.37 -8.97
CA GLN A 199 -21.99 22.36 -9.87
C GLN A 199 -23.28 21.84 -10.55
N TRP A 200 -23.31 20.54 -10.90
CA TRP A 200 -24.50 19.91 -11.45
C TRP A 200 -25.64 19.83 -10.44
N LEU A 201 -25.31 19.53 -9.17
CA LEU A 201 -26.32 19.59 -8.09
C LEU A 201 -26.90 21.01 -7.95
N ASP A 202 -26.05 22.04 -7.94
CA ASP A 202 -26.47 23.44 -7.83
C ASP A 202 -27.32 23.87 -9.04
N ASN A 203 -26.92 23.51 -10.27
CA ASN A 203 -27.66 23.83 -11.50
C ASN A 203 -29.09 23.26 -11.48
N LEU A 204 -29.26 22.07 -10.89
CA LEU A 204 -30.55 21.38 -10.81
C LEU A 204 -31.29 21.64 -9.48
N GLY A 205 -30.69 22.38 -8.55
CA GLY A 205 -31.26 22.66 -7.23
C GLY A 205 -31.41 21.39 -6.37
N LEU A 206 -30.46 20.46 -6.50
CA LEU A 206 -30.43 19.20 -5.78
C LEU A 206 -29.47 19.27 -4.57
N GLU A 207 -29.82 18.55 -3.52
CA GLU A 207 -28.96 18.39 -2.33
C GLU A 207 -27.98 17.22 -2.53
N MET A 208 -26.89 17.21 -1.75
CA MET A 208 -25.93 16.12 -1.70
C MET A 208 -26.63 14.85 -1.17
N PRO A 209 -26.64 13.72 -1.94
CA PRO A 209 -27.32 12.51 -1.50
C PRO A 209 -26.63 11.84 -0.31
N THR A 210 -27.41 11.28 0.58
CA THR A 210 -26.97 10.59 1.80
C THR A 210 -27.40 9.12 1.86
N THR A 211 -28.32 8.73 0.99
CA THR A 211 -28.83 7.36 0.87
C THR A 211 -28.67 6.84 -0.56
N THR A 212 -28.71 5.52 -0.72
CA THR A 212 -28.66 4.89 -2.05
C THR A 212 -29.85 5.28 -2.93
N GLU A 213 -31.02 5.52 -2.33
CA GLU A 213 -32.20 5.99 -3.06
C GLU A 213 -32.04 7.44 -3.53
N GLU A 214 -31.58 8.35 -2.65
CA GLU A 214 -31.30 9.73 -3.04
C GLU A 214 -30.24 9.80 -4.14
N PHE A 215 -29.18 8.98 -4.04
CA PHE A 215 -28.15 8.89 -5.07
C PHE A 215 -28.74 8.43 -6.42
N TYR A 216 -29.59 7.41 -6.42
CA TYR A 216 -30.28 6.98 -7.62
C TYR A 216 -31.10 8.12 -8.25
N GLN A 217 -31.87 8.87 -7.45
CA GLN A 217 -32.66 10.00 -7.94
C GLN A 217 -31.80 11.13 -8.51
N VAL A 218 -30.66 11.42 -7.89
CA VAL A 218 -29.68 12.39 -8.40
C VAL A 218 -29.10 11.93 -9.73
N MET A 219 -28.68 10.67 -9.86
CA MET A 219 -28.17 10.13 -11.14
C MET A 219 -29.23 10.19 -12.25
N LYS A 220 -30.47 9.96 -11.89
CA LYS A 220 -31.60 10.10 -12.82
C LYS A 220 -31.79 11.54 -13.30
N ALA A 221 -31.75 12.49 -12.37
CA ALA A 221 -31.82 13.91 -12.71
C ALA A 221 -30.65 14.35 -13.59
N PHE A 222 -29.44 13.89 -13.32
CA PHE A 222 -28.25 14.14 -14.14
C PHE A 222 -28.41 13.64 -15.58
N LYS A 223 -29.08 12.52 -15.78
CA LYS A 223 -29.34 11.97 -17.12
C LYS A 223 -30.45 12.67 -17.86
N GLU A 224 -31.53 13.08 -17.17
CA GLU A 224 -32.77 13.53 -17.77
C GLU A 224 -32.80 15.05 -18.00
N GLN A 225 -31.85 15.81 -17.44
CA GLN A 225 -31.79 17.26 -17.49
C GLN A 225 -30.41 17.72 -17.93
N ASP A 226 -30.32 18.95 -18.44
CA ASP A 226 -29.06 19.65 -18.77
C ASP A 226 -28.32 20.01 -17.48
N ALA A 227 -27.64 18.99 -16.92
CA ALA A 227 -27.00 19.14 -15.62
C ALA A 227 -25.73 19.99 -15.70
N ASN A 228 -24.98 19.92 -16.80
CA ASN A 228 -23.77 20.70 -17.01
C ASN A 228 -24.08 22.13 -17.50
N GLY A 229 -25.30 22.40 -17.97
CA GLY A 229 -25.77 23.73 -18.37
C GLY A 229 -25.29 24.19 -19.75
N ASN A 230 -24.82 23.26 -20.60
CA ASN A 230 -24.27 23.59 -21.92
C ASN A 230 -25.32 23.62 -23.03
N GLY A 231 -26.56 23.17 -22.75
CA GLY A 231 -27.68 23.14 -23.69
C GLY A 231 -27.81 21.83 -24.50
N ASP A 232 -26.96 20.83 -24.28
CA ASP A 232 -27.07 19.49 -24.88
C ASP A 232 -27.51 18.48 -23.80
N LEU A 233 -28.69 17.92 -23.92
CA LEU A 233 -29.26 16.93 -23.00
C LEU A 233 -28.74 15.50 -23.20
N ASN A 234 -27.73 15.30 -24.05
CA ASN A 234 -27.30 13.96 -24.43
C ASN A 234 -25.83 13.67 -24.15
N ASP A 235 -25.09 14.62 -23.60
CA ASP A 235 -23.67 14.47 -23.33
C ASP A 235 -23.38 14.16 -21.85
N GLU A 236 -24.38 14.18 -20.97
CA GLU A 236 -24.23 13.84 -19.57
C GLU A 236 -23.96 12.35 -19.36
N ILE A 237 -22.90 12.07 -18.61
CA ILE A 237 -22.55 10.75 -18.11
C ILE A 237 -22.78 10.77 -16.59
N PRO A 238 -23.95 10.29 -16.10
CA PRO A 238 -24.30 10.44 -14.68
C PRO A 238 -23.29 9.80 -13.73
N LEU A 239 -22.89 8.53 -14.01
CA LEU A 239 -21.92 7.78 -13.22
C LEU A 239 -20.93 7.07 -14.13
N SER A 240 -19.64 7.18 -13.84
CA SER A 240 -18.57 6.51 -14.55
C SER A 240 -17.54 5.90 -13.63
N THR A 241 -16.79 4.92 -14.11
CA THR A 241 -15.58 4.41 -13.48
C THR A 241 -14.62 3.85 -14.53
N VAL A 242 -13.47 3.34 -14.10
CA VAL A 242 -12.44 2.75 -14.96
C VAL A 242 -12.08 1.34 -14.50
N THR A 243 -11.52 0.56 -15.40
CA THR A 243 -11.24 -0.88 -15.17
C THR A 243 -10.14 -1.15 -14.15
N SER A 244 -9.29 -0.14 -13.86
CA SER A 244 -8.15 -0.31 -12.95
C SER A 244 -7.77 0.99 -12.25
N GLY A 245 -7.36 0.87 -11.01
CA GLY A 245 -6.89 1.97 -10.17
C GLY A 245 -7.42 1.89 -8.74
N ALA A 246 -6.85 2.68 -7.86
CA ALA A 246 -7.25 2.71 -6.47
C ALA A 246 -8.66 3.30 -6.31
N GLY A 247 -9.55 2.54 -5.68
CA GLY A 247 -10.93 2.95 -5.38
C GLY A 247 -11.88 2.95 -6.58
N THR A 248 -11.48 2.37 -7.74
CA THR A 248 -12.28 2.44 -8.97
C THR A 248 -13.29 1.30 -9.12
N GLN A 249 -13.28 0.32 -8.22
CA GLN A 249 -14.14 -0.86 -8.30
C GLN A 249 -15.60 -0.47 -8.16
N ILE A 250 -16.44 -0.88 -9.15
CA ILE A 250 -17.89 -0.59 -9.16
C ILE A 250 -18.61 -1.24 -7.97
N ASP A 251 -18.14 -2.40 -7.53
CA ASP A 251 -18.58 -3.13 -6.35
C ASP A 251 -17.81 -2.75 -5.07
N GLY A 252 -17.31 -1.53 -5.01
CA GLY A 252 -16.63 -0.93 -3.86
C GLY A 252 -17.55 -0.02 -3.06
N PHE A 253 -17.40 1.30 -3.23
CA PHE A 253 -18.16 2.31 -2.47
C PHE A 253 -19.68 2.08 -2.51
N LEU A 254 -20.24 1.80 -3.69
CA LEU A 254 -21.68 1.58 -3.89
C LEU A 254 -22.18 0.23 -3.38
N MET A 255 -21.28 -0.72 -3.09
CA MET A 255 -21.64 -2.01 -2.49
C MET A 255 -21.74 -1.94 -0.97
N ASN A 256 -20.92 -1.13 -0.31
CA ASN A 256 -20.84 -1.05 1.15
C ASN A 256 -22.19 -0.74 1.86
N PRO A 257 -23.12 0.02 1.27
CA PRO A 257 -24.46 0.19 1.83
C PRO A 257 -25.29 -1.11 1.95
N PHE A 258 -24.95 -2.14 1.19
CA PHE A 258 -25.62 -3.44 1.15
C PHE A 258 -24.79 -4.55 1.80
N GLN A 259 -23.51 -4.57 1.50
CA GLN A 259 -22.55 -5.56 1.98
C GLN A 259 -21.18 -4.95 2.14
N LEU A 260 -20.63 -5.00 3.36
CA LEU A 260 -19.24 -4.62 3.58
C LEU A 260 -18.32 -5.46 2.68
N THR A 261 -17.46 -4.79 1.93
CA THR A 261 -16.47 -5.42 1.06
C THR A 261 -15.15 -4.68 1.11
N SER A 262 -14.03 -5.38 0.97
CA SER A 262 -12.71 -4.76 0.84
C SER A 262 -12.36 -4.50 -0.63
N GLU A 263 -11.40 -3.60 -0.86
CA GLU A 263 -11.01 -3.16 -2.20
C GLU A 263 -10.41 -4.30 -3.04
N THR A 264 -9.46 -5.04 -2.49
CA THR A 264 -8.55 -5.90 -3.29
C THR A 264 -8.92 -7.37 -3.32
N ASN A 265 -9.47 -7.91 -2.23
CA ASN A 265 -9.73 -9.35 -2.10
C ASN A 265 -11.17 -9.69 -1.73
N LYS A 266 -12.01 -8.67 -1.52
CA LYS A 266 -13.42 -8.80 -1.16
C LYS A 266 -13.66 -9.58 0.14
N LEU A 267 -12.64 -9.61 1.02
CA LEU A 267 -12.68 -10.33 2.29
C LEU A 267 -12.94 -9.40 3.46
N TYR A 268 -13.60 -9.93 4.48
CA TYR A 268 -13.70 -9.33 5.80
C TYR A 268 -13.76 -10.43 6.87
N LEU A 269 -13.56 -10.06 8.13
CA LEU A 269 -13.70 -10.98 9.25
C LEU A 269 -15.10 -10.80 9.89
N ASP A 270 -15.86 -11.88 9.93
CA ASP A 270 -17.11 -11.96 10.67
C ASP A 270 -16.87 -12.75 11.97
N ASN A 271 -16.69 -12.03 13.08
CA ASN A 271 -16.35 -12.63 14.39
C ASN A 271 -15.16 -13.60 14.31
N GLY A 272 -14.09 -13.21 13.62
CA GLY A 272 -12.88 -14.01 13.43
C GLY A 272 -12.96 -15.04 12.30
N LYS A 273 -14.10 -15.14 11.61
CA LYS A 273 -14.27 -16.01 10.44
C LYS A 273 -13.95 -15.24 9.16
N VAL A 274 -13.01 -15.74 8.37
CA VAL A 274 -12.70 -15.20 7.05
C VAL A 274 -13.89 -15.39 6.13
N THR A 275 -14.46 -14.28 5.67
CA THR A 275 -15.70 -14.26 4.88
C THR A 275 -15.46 -13.55 3.54
N PHE A 276 -15.96 -14.17 2.46
CA PHE A 276 -15.92 -13.61 1.12
C PHE A 276 -17.24 -12.87 0.84
N ALA A 277 -17.18 -11.55 0.72
CA ALA A 277 -18.36 -10.70 0.55
C ALA A 277 -19.21 -11.06 -0.68
N PRO A 278 -18.62 -11.41 -1.85
CA PRO A 278 -19.38 -11.67 -3.06
C PRO A 278 -20.37 -12.86 -3.04
N VAL A 279 -20.32 -13.70 -2.01
CA VAL A 279 -21.29 -14.80 -1.85
C VAL A 279 -22.39 -14.53 -0.83
N GLN A 280 -22.41 -13.32 -0.26
CA GLN A 280 -23.40 -12.94 0.75
C GLN A 280 -24.67 -12.39 0.12
N GLU A 281 -25.81 -12.51 0.82
CA GLU A 281 -27.10 -12.02 0.32
C GLU A 281 -27.10 -10.48 0.12
N GLY A 282 -26.45 -9.72 1.03
CA GLY A 282 -26.30 -8.28 0.87
C GLY A 282 -25.56 -7.89 -0.42
N TYR A 283 -24.56 -8.69 -0.81
CA TYR A 283 -23.86 -8.45 -2.08
C TYR A 283 -24.78 -8.69 -3.29
N LYS A 284 -25.64 -9.72 -3.24
CA LYS A 284 -26.65 -9.97 -4.26
C LYS A 284 -27.61 -8.78 -4.42
N GLU A 285 -28.08 -8.21 -3.32
CA GLU A 285 -28.92 -7.01 -3.34
C GLU A 285 -28.20 -5.78 -3.89
N GLY A 286 -26.93 -5.60 -3.52
CA GLY A 286 -26.09 -4.55 -4.11
C GLY A 286 -25.90 -4.71 -5.62
N LEU A 287 -25.75 -5.94 -6.12
CA LEU A 287 -25.71 -6.20 -7.58
C LEU A 287 -27.03 -5.85 -8.27
N LYS A 288 -28.18 -6.07 -7.65
CA LYS A 288 -29.48 -5.65 -8.19
C LYS A 288 -29.56 -4.13 -8.31
N TYR A 289 -29.08 -3.42 -7.31
CA TYR A 289 -28.98 -1.96 -7.33
C TYR A 289 -28.07 -1.46 -8.47
N LEU A 290 -26.87 -2.04 -8.62
CA LEU A 290 -25.95 -1.69 -9.72
C LEU A 290 -26.54 -2.04 -11.10
N LYS A 291 -27.27 -3.17 -11.22
CA LYS A 291 -28.03 -3.54 -12.43
C LYS A 291 -29.09 -2.51 -12.76
N GLN A 292 -29.80 -1.97 -11.76
CA GLN A 292 -30.79 -0.91 -11.97
C GLN A 292 -30.10 0.33 -12.54
N LEU A 293 -29.01 0.82 -11.93
CA LEU A 293 -28.25 1.96 -12.46
C LEU A 293 -27.80 1.74 -13.91
N TYR A 294 -27.32 0.56 -14.23
CA TYR A 294 -26.87 0.23 -15.59
C TYR A 294 -28.04 0.15 -16.59
N SER A 295 -29.11 -0.56 -16.25
CA SER A 295 -30.24 -0.80 -17.16
C SER A 295 -31.02 0.48 -17.51
N GLU A 296 -30.98 1.47 -16.60
CA GLU A 296 -31.57 2.80 -16.83
C GLU A 296 -30.56 3.76 -17.49
N GLY A 297 -29.34 3.30 -17.80
CA GLY A 297 -28.28 4.09 -18.45
C GLY A 297 -27.72 5.19 -17.54
N LEU A 298 -27.79 5.00 -16.23
CA LEU A 298 -27.21 5.88 -15.23
C LEU A 298 -25.73 5.57 -15.00
N LEU A 299 -25.31 4.32 -15.24
CA LEU A 299 -23.92 3.88 -15.23
C LEU A 299 -23.40 3.78 -16.66
N ASN A 300 -22.30 4.49 -16.95
CA ASN A 300 -21.63 4.47 -18.24
C ASN A 300 -21.23 3.03 -18.64
N PRO A 301 -21.68 2.50 -19.80
CA PRO A 301 -21.28 1.18 -20.28
C PRO A 301 -19.77 1.01 -20.45
N GLU A 302 -19.05 2.07 -20.80
CA GLU A 302 -17.58 2.06 -20.95
C GLU A 302 -16.85 1.83 -19.61
N SER A 303 -17.55 1.92 -18.48
CA SER A 303 -16.97 1.66 -17.14
C SER A 303 -16.33 0.27 -16.99
N PHE A 304 -16.71 -0.68 -17.82
CA PHE A 304 -16.18 -2.04 -17.83
C PHE A 304 -15.00 -2.25 -18.80
N THR A 305 -14.67 -1.25 -19.62
CA THR A 305 -13.66 -1.37 -20.70
C THR A 305 -12.67 -0.22 -20.75
N GLN A 306 -13.06 0.99 -20.30
CA GLN A 306 -12.22 2.18 -20.38
C GLN A 306 -11.12 2.21 -19.32
N ASP A 307 -10.01 2.86 -19.68
CA ASP A 307 -8.95 3.22 -18.75
C ASP A 307 -9.10 4.65 -18.21
N LYS A 308 -8.22 5.01 -17.27
CA LYS A 308 -8.18 6.34 -16.68
C LYS A 308 -7.99 7.46 -17.72
N ASN A 309 -7.12 7.26 -18.71
CA ASN A 309 -6.79 8.31 -19.67
C ASN A 309 -8.00 8.62 -20.56
N ASN A 310 -8.75 7.59 -20.96
CA ASN A 310 -10.00 7.77 -21.70
C ASN A 310 -11.01 8.59 -20.89
N GLN A 311 -11.23 8.24 -19.62
CA GLN A 311 -12.15 8.96 -18.75
C GLN A 311 -11.74 10.44 -18.57
N VAL A 312 -10.46 10.71 -18.32
CA VAL A 312 -9.94 12.08 -18.22
C VAL A 312 -10.11 12.83 -19.54
N ASN A 313 -9.74 12.23 -20.67
CA ASN A 313 -9.85 12.87 -21.97
C ASN A 313 -11.29 13.24 -22.33
N ILE A 314 -12.26 12.36 -22.00
CA ILE A 314 -13.69 12.64 -22.25
C ILE A 314 -14.14 13.83 -21.39
N ASN A 315 -13.80 13.86 -20.11
CA ASN A 315 -14.22 14.93 -19.21
C ASN A 315 -13.52 16.26 -19.47
N GLU A 316 -12.32 16.25 -20.06
CA GLU A 316 -11.54 17.45 -20.40
C GLU A 316 -11.79 17.97 -21.83
N ALA A 317 -12.55 17.24 -22.66
CA ALA A 317 -12.66 17.54 -24.10
C ALA A 317 -13.37 18.86 -24.45
N GLY A 318 -14.26 19.37 -23.59
CA GLY A 318 -15.01 20.61 -23.79
C GLY A 318 -14.75 21.62 -22.68
N ASP A 319 -15.56 22.68 -22.65
CA ASP A 319 -15.47 23.70 -21.60
C ASP A 319 -16.09 23.19 -20.28
N GLU A 320 -17.18 22.41 -20.36
CA GLU A 320 -17.90 21.89 -19.22
C GLU A 320 -17.49 20.44 -18.91
N CYS A 321 -17.72 19.99 -17.65
CA CYS A 321 -17.62 18.59 -17.29
C CYS A 321 -18.77 17.82 -17.90
N VAL A 322 -18.51 16.61 -18.41
CA VAL A 322 -19.55 15.70 -18.92
C VAL A 322 -19.79 14.49 -18.00
N ILE A 323 -19.01 14.36 -16.91
CA ILE A 323 -19.17 13.28 -15.93
C ILE A 323 -19.77 13.85 -14.65
N GLY A 324 -20.94 13.35 -14.26
CA GLY A 324 -21.64 13.76 -13.03
C GLY A 324 -21.02 13.18 -11.77
N ALA A 325 -20.69 11.89 -11.79
CA ALA A 325 -20.05 11.20 -10.67
C ALA A 325 -19.09 10.11 -11.15
N PHE A 326 -18.08 9.81 -10.32
CA PHE A 326 -17.13 8.73 -10.62
C PHE A 326 -16.52 8.12 -9.36
N LEU A 327 -16.12 6.85 -9.49
CA LEU A 327 -15.46 6.08 -8.44
C LEU A 327 -13.95 6.19 -8.59
N ALA A 328 -13.27 6.64 -7.55
CA ALA A 328 -11.81 6.67 -7.49
C ALA A 328 -11.30 7.12 -6.11
N GLN A 329 -10.06 6.80 -5.78
CA GLN A 329 -9.39 7.35 -4.60
C GLN A 329 -9.31 8.89 -4.61
N ARG A 330 -9.20 9.52 -5.80
CA ARG A 330 -8.89 10.95 -5.97
C ARG A 330 -9.47 11.52 -7.27
N PRO A 331 -9.68 12.86 -7.36
CA PRO A 331 -10.23 13.50 -8.56
C PRO A 331 -9.44 13.28 -9.84
N GLY A 332 -8.14 13.04 -9.76
CA GLY A 332 -7.27 12.82 -10.92
C GLY A 332 -7.57 11.58 -11.78
N TYR A 333 -8.67 10.88 -11.51
CA TYR A 333 -9.21 9.82 -12.37
C TYR A 333 -10.23 10.32 -13.39
N ALA A 334 -10.74 11.55 -13.23
CA ALA A 334 -11.64 12.18 -14.19
C ALA A 334 -11.14 13.56 -14.64
N CYS A 335 -10.13 14.15 -13.98
CA CYS A 335 -9.60 15.47 -14.30
C CYS A 335 -8.08 15.44 -14.43
N ASP A 336 -7.52 16.26 -15.32
CA ASP A 336 -6.07 16.47 -15.40
C ASP A 336 -5.61 17.47 -14.34
N LEU A 337 -4.77 17.01 -13.42
CA LEU A 337 -4.22 17.80 -12.33
C LEU A 337 -2.74 18.16 -12.54
N THR A 338 -2.15 17.78 -13.67
CA THR A 338 -0.69 17.77 -13.86
C THR A 338 -0.19 18.57 -15.04
N THR A 339 -1.03 18.78 -16.06
CA THR A 339 -0.65 19.48 -17.30
C THR A 339 -0.99 20.97 -17.21
N GLU A 340 -0.01 21.82 -17.43
CA GLU A 340 -0.25 23.28 -17.51
C GLU A 340 -0.74 23.71 -18.91
N PRO A 341 -1.71 24.64 -19.01
CA PRO A 341 -2.40 25.30 -17.91
C PRO A 341 -3.33 24.32 -17.19
N TYR A 342 -3.32 24.36 -15.87
CA TYR A 342 -4.12 23.43 -15.06
C TYR A 342 -5.62 23.61 -15.31
N SER A 343 -6.32 22.47 -15.40
CA SER A 343 -7.78 22.47 -15.46
C SER A 343 -8.38 22.80 -14.09
N ASP A 344 -9.43 23.64 -14.09
CA ASP A 344 -10.22 23.93 -12.88
C ASP A 344 -11.40 22.99 -12.69
N LYS A 345 -11.65 22.06 -13.62
CA LYS A 345 -12.79 21.12 -13.60
C LYS A 345 -12.81 20.24 -12.33
N TRP A 346 -11.64 19.86 -11.82
CA TRP A 346 -11.55 19.08 -10.59
C TRP A 346 -12.18 19.78 -9.37
N LYS A 347 -12.27 21.12 -9.38
CA LYS A 347 -12.86 21.92 -8.30
C LYS A 347 -14.37 21.74 -8.19
N GLN A 348 -15.02 21.27 -9.25
CA GLN A 348 -16.46 20.99 -9.26
C GLN A 348 -16.80 19.70 -8.52
N TYR A 349 -15.82 18.83 -8.24
CA TYR A 349 -16.07 17.53 -7.62
C TYR A 349 -15.79 17.54 -6.12
N GLN A 350 -16.75 17.03 -5.35
CA GLN A 350 -16.60 16.73 -3.93
C GLN A 350 -16.81 15.24 -3.68
N SER A 351 -16.13 14.71 -2.66
CA SER A 351 -16.35 13.33 -2.26
C SER A 351 -17.70 13.20 -1.55
N LEU A 352 -18.45 12.18 -1.93
CA LEU A 352 -19.65 11.78 -1.21
C LEU A 352 -19.25 11.12 0.12
N ALA A 353 -19.97 11.44 1.19
CA ALA A 353 -19.91 10.63 2.41
C ALA A 353 -20.45 9.21 2.13
N PRO A 354 -20.06 8.18 2.89
CA PRO A 354 -20.63 6.86 2.75
C PRO A 354 -22.16 6.88 2.83
N LEU A 355 -22.81 6.25 1.84
CA LEU A 355 -24.26 6.24 1.72
C LEU A 355 -24.90 5.28 2.73
N THR A 356 -26.11 5.61 3.15
CA THR A 356 -26.96 4.69 3.92
C THR A 356 -27.77 3.82 2.96
N GLY A 357 -27.71 2.51 3.14
CA GLY A 357 -28.46 1.52 2.39
C GLY A 357 -29.91 1.37 2.85
N PRO A 358 -30.71 0.52 2.16
CA PRO A 358 -32.12 0.33 2.46
C PRO A 358 -32.39 -0.24 3.86
N ASP A 359 -31.47 -1.03 4.39
CA ASP A 359 -31.56 -1.64 5.71
C ASP A 359 -30.91 -0.78 6.82
N GLY A 360 -30.53 0.46 6.48
CA GLY A 360 -29.91 1.40 7.39
C GLY A 360 -28.39 1.19 7.56
N GLN A 361 -27.77 0.29 6.83
CA GLN A 361 -26.31 0.11 6.87
C GLN A 361 -25.61 1.33 6.25
N CYS A 362 -24.70 1.92 7.02
CA CYS A 362 -23.78 2.95 6.56
C CYS A 362 -22.38 2.61 7.09
N VAL A 363 -21.50 2.13 6.22
CA VAL A 363 -20.17 1.69 6.60
C VAL A 363 -19.16 2.03 5.51
N ALA A 364 -17.99 2.50 5.92
CA ALA A 364 -16.84 2.67 5.04
C ALA A 364 -15.86 1.50 5.23
N SER A 365 -15.46 0.90 4.14
CA SER A 365 -14.33 -0.03 4.14
C SER A 365 -13.06 0.70 4.55
N TRP A 366 -12.35 0.13 5.48
CA TRP A 366 -11.12 0.67 6.05
C TRP A 366 -10.03 -0.39 6.06
N ASN A 367 -8.83 -0.03 5.62
CA ASN A 367 -7.69 -0.93 5.69
C ASN A 367 -6.50 -0.22 6.35
N PRO A 368 -6.31 -0.36 7.67
CA PRO A 368 -5.17 0.23 8.37
C PRO A 368 -3.84 -0.43 8.01
N TYR A 369 -3.86 -1.65 7.50
CA TYR A 369 -2.65 -2.41 7.21
C TYR A 369 -1.99 -2.03 5.88
N VAL A 370 -2.72 -1.36 4.98
CA VAL A 370 -2.16 -0.88 3.70
C VAL A 370 -1.02 0.12 3.90
N MET A 371 -0.98 0.78 5.07
CA MET A 371 0.11 1.68 5.42
C MET A 371 1.45 0.96 5.59
N PHE A 372 1.45 -0.34 5.97
CA PHE A 372 2.66 -1.10 6.22
C PHE A 372 3.12 -1.83 4.96
N GLN A 373 4.26 -1.45 4.45
CA GLN A 373 4.82 -2.04 3.24
C GLN A 373 6.10 -2.79 3.61
N THR A 374 6.02 -4.11 3.71
CA THR A 374 7.14 -5.02 4.03
C THR A 374 7.88 -5.49 2.77
N GLY A 375 8.91 -6.30 2.93
CA GLY A 375 9.63 -6.92 1.82
C GLY A 375 10.52 -5.98 1.03
N MET A 376 11.02 -4.91 1.64
CA MET A 376 11.75 -3.84 0.95
C MET A 376 13.19 -3.68 1.36
N THR A 377 13.50 -3.80 2.64
CA THR A 377 14.80 -3.45 3.21
C THR A 377 15.30 -4.57 4.08
N PHE A 378 16.38 -5.20 3.67
CA PHE A 378 16.96 -6.37 4.32
C PHE A 378 18.44 -6.17 4.62
N ILE A 379 18.91 -6.84 5.68
CA ILE A 379 20.34 -7.06 5.94
C ILE A 379 20.64 -8.51 5.60
N SER A 380 21.59 -8.75 4.71
CA SER A 380 21.93 -10.11 4.31
C SER A 380 22.71 -10.85 5.41
N SER A 381 22.61 -12.18 5.41
CA SER A 381 23.36 -13.01 6.36
C SER A 381 24.88 -13.00 6.12
N SER A 382 25.34 -12.53 4.95
CA SER A 382 26.75 -12.33 4.63
C SER A 382 27.29 -10.97 5.07
N CYS A 383 26.44 -10.11 5.65
CA CYS A 383 26.86 -8.77 6.08
C CYS A 383 27.98 -8.85 7.11
N SER A 384 29.09 -8.16 6.80
CA SER A 384 30.28 -8.15 7.64
C SER A 384 30.10 -7.35 8.94
N ASN A 385 29.22 -6.34 8.92
CA ASN A 385 28.94 -5.45 10.05
C ASN A 385 27.43 -5.21 10.18
N PRO A 386 26.62 -6.22 10.60
CA PRO A 386 25.17 -6.10 10.58
C PRO A 386 24.62 -5.03 11.54
N GLU A 387 25.27 -4.77 12.66
CA GLU A 387 24.89 -3.68 13.57
C GLU A 387 25.13 -2.31 12.92
N ALA A 388 26.24 -2.12 12.19
CA ALA A 388 26.47 -0.88 11.45
C ALA A 388 25.42 -0.68 10.35
N ALA A 389 25.07 -1.75 9.63
CA ALA A 389 24.03 -1.73 8.61
C ALA A 389 22.66 -1.37 9.22
N PHE A 390 22.28 -2.00 10.33
CA PHE A 390 21.01 -1.72 10.99
C PHE A 390 20.97 -0.28 11.52
N ARG A 391 21.99 0.17 12.24
CA ARG A 391 22.05 1.54 12.80
C ARG A 391 22.05 2.62 11.73
N LEU A 392 22.63 2.34 10.55
CA LEU A 392 22.54 3.26 9.42
C LEU A 392 21.09 3.39 8.91
N LEU A 393 20.41 2.28 8.72
CA LEU A 393 19.01 2.28 8.26
C LEU A 393 18.09 2.95 9.30
N ASP A 394 18.29 2.68 10.57
CA ASP A 394 17.56 3.31 11.68
C ASP A 394 17.85 4.82 11.78
N TYR A 395 19.10 5.23 11.55
CA TYR A 395 19.46 6.65 11.47
C TYR A 395 18.77 7.36 10.30
N ILE A 396 18.76 6.75 9.12
CA ILE A 396 18.06 7.32 7.96
C ILE A 396 16.56 7.53 8.27
N GLU A 397 15.97 6.61 9.02
CA GLU A 397 14.59 6.75 9.49
C GLU A 397 14.44 7.95 10.42
N THR A 398 15.31 8.16 11.42
CA THR A 398 15.27 9.34 12.30
C THR A 398 15.40 10.67 11.55
N GLN A 399 15.91 10.64 10.33
CA GLN A 399 16.07 11.79 9.43
C GLN A 399 14.94 11.85 8.38
N THR A 400 13.74 11.37 8.71
CA THR A 400 12.64 11.19 7.76
C THR A 400 12.33 12.44 6.94
N TYR A 401 12.33 13.65 7.54
CA TYR A 401 12.14 14.91 6.81
C TYR A 401 13.19 15.07 5.72
N ARG A 402 14.46 14.93 6.05
CA ARG A 402 15.58 15.08 5.12
C ARG A 402 15.60 13.95 4.08
N ALA A 403 15.31 12.72 4.51
CA ALA A 403 15.29 11.55 3.64
C ALA A 403 14.13 11.62 2.60
N ILE A 404 12.99 12.20 2.97
CA ILE A 404 11.82 12.34 2.09
C ILE A 404 11.83 13.65 1.30
N LEU A 405 12.20 14.76 1.94
CA LEU A 405 12.05 16.10 1.35
C LEU A 405 13.32 16.57 0.64
N GLY A 406 14.49 16.01 0.97
CA GLY A 406 15.76 16.42 0.40
C GLY A 406 16.53 17.40 1.27
N LYS A 407 17.14 18.42 0.67
CA LYS A 407 18.03 19.36 1.37
C LYS A 407 17.25 20.52 1.97
N GLU A 408 17.44 20.75 3.27
CA GLU A 408 16.89 21.93 3.96
C GLU A 408 17.47 23.23 3.38
N GLY A 409 16.65 24.24 3.26
CA GLY A 409 16.97 25.52 2.61
C GLY A 409 16.93 25.47 1.08
N VAL A 410 16.75 24.28 0.47
CA VAL A 410 16.63 24.07 -0.97
C VAL A 410 15.27 23.47 -1.34
N ASN A 411 14.93 22.34 -0.75
CA ASN A 411 13.69 21.63 -1.05
C ASN A 411 12.60 21.89 -0.01
N TYR A 412 12.98 22.19 1.21
CA TYR A 412 12.09 22.55 2.29
C TYR A 412 12.80 23.47 3.30
N VAL A 413 12.04 24.08 4.18
CA VAL A 413 12.54 24.80 5.36
C VAL A 413 11.79 24.31 6.60
N MET A 414 12.50 24.17 7.70
CA MET A 414 11.86 24.02 9.01
C MET A 414 11.31 25.38 9.44
N LEU A 415 10.16 25.36 10.10
CA LEU A 415 9.47 26.55 10.57
C LEU A 415 9.82 26.81 12.03
N ASP A 416 9.84 28.08 12.41
CA ASP A 416 10.11 28.49 13.78
C ASP A 416 8.95 28.12 14.73
N ASP A 417 9.27 28.01 16.01
CA ASP A 417 8.28 27.65 17.05
C ASP A 417 7.12 28.65 17.19
N ASP A 418 7.27 29.86 16.70
CA ASP A 418 6.24 30.89 16.70
C ASP A 418 5.45 31.01 15.38
N THR A 419 5.67 30.09 14.43
CA THR A 419 4.94 30.08 13.16
C THR A 419 3.43 30.01 13.36
N THR A 420 2.69 30.72 12.51
CA THR A 420 1.22 30.65 12.39
C THR A 420 0.77 29.79 11.22
N GLU A 421 1.70 29.22 10.47
CA GLU A 421 1.40 28.31 9.37
C GLU A 421 0.76 27.02 9.93
N VAL A 422 -0.18 26.46 9.19
CA VAL A 422 -0.91 25.24 9.56
C VAL A 422 -0.83 24.21 8.44
N GLY A 423 -1.10 22.96 8.81
CA GLY A 423 -1.18 21.86 7.87
C GLY A 423 -2.52 21.81 7.12
N MET A 424 -2.69 20.75 6.32
CA MET A 424 -3.87 20.57 5.47
C MET A 424 -5.21 20.45 6.21
N ASP A 425 -5.18 20.17 7.51
CA ASP A 425 -6.36 20.16 8.38
C ASP A 425 -6.80 21.57 8.84
N GLY A 426 -5.96 22.59 8.61
CA GLY A 426 -6.19 23.96 9.01
C GLY A 426 -6.05 24.23 10.51
N VAL A 427 -5.57 23.25 11.30
CA VAL A 427 -5.50 23.31 12.76
C VAL A 427 -4.12 22.94 13.27
N THR A 428 -3.54 21.84 12.77
CA THR A 428 -2.22 21.36 13.19
C THR A 428 -1.16 22.39 12.81
N LYS A 429 -0.37 22.81 13.79
CA LYS A 429 0.76 23.72 13.57
C LYS A 429 1.78 23.07 12.65
N ALA A 430 2.12 23.74 11.56
CA ALA A 430 3.11 23.24 10.63
C ALA A 430 4.52 23.26 11.24
N LEU A 431 5.32 22.25 10.93
CA LEU A 431 6.73 22.15 11.33
C LEU A 431 7.68 22.46 10.17
N TYR A 432 7.25 22.26 8.94
CA TYR A 432 8.04 22.53 7.75
C TYR A 432 7.17 23.03 6.60
N LYS A 433 7.84 23.61 5.62
CA LYS A 433 7.24 24.07 4.37
C LYS A 433 8.05 23.57 3.20
N LYS A 434 7.42 22.90 2.24
CA LYS A 434 8.05 22.53 0.99
C LYS A 434 8.31 23.78 0.15
N LEU A 435 9.50 23.83 -0.44
CA LEU A 435 9.87 24.86 -1.41
C LEU A 435 9.62 24.32 -2.82
N ASP A 436 9.28 25.24 -3.74
CA ASP A 436 9.01 24.89 -5.14
C ASP A 436 10.33 24.72 -5.90
N ALA A 437 11.15 23.77 -5.47
CA ALA A 437 12.43 23.49 -6.10
C ALA A 437 12.29 22.34 -7.08
N SER A 438 12.37 22.64 -8.36
CA SER A 438 12.54 21.66 -9.45
C SER A 438 13.91 20.96 -9.44
N THR A 439 14.68 21.07 -8.36
CA THR A 439 16.06 20.66 -8.29
C THR A 439 16.23 19.31 -7.63
N ALA A 440 17.07 18.50 -8.26
CA ALA A 440 17.72 17.27 -7.87
C ALA A 440 17.16 16.59 -6.61
N ASN A 441 16.42 15.53 -6.81
CA ASN A 441 15.93 14.66 -5.76
C ASN A 441 17.09 13.89 -5.11
N VAL A 442 17.73 14.47 -4.13
CA VAL A 442 18.67 13.76 -3.25
C VAL A 442 17.92 12.99 -2.15
N THR A 443 16.75 12.49 -2.47
CA THR A 443 15.88 11.82 -1.50
C THR A 443 16.10 10.32 -1.48
N LEU A 444 16.06 9.73 -0.30
CA LEU A 444 16.21 8.29 -0.10
C LEU A 444 14.86 7.54 -0.12
N ASN A 445 13.75 8.25 -0.17
CA ASN A 445 12.40 7.66 -0.08
C ASN A 445 12.01 6.72 -1.23
N GLN A 446 12.79 6.68 -2.30
CA GLN A 446 12.54 5.78 -3.42
C GLN A 446 13.22 4.42 -3.27
N VAL A 447 14.18 4.32 -2.37
CA VAL A 447 15.02 3.11 -2.24
C VAL A 447 14.98 2.52 -0.85
N THR A 448 14.85 3.31 0.22
CA THR A 448 14.81 2.80 1.60
C THR A 448 13.40 2.83 2.19
N ALA A 449 13.17 1.97 3.16
CA ALA A 449 11.99 2.02 4.01
C ALA A 449 12.08 3.22 4.96
N LEU A 450 10.99 3.97 5.09
CA LEU A 450 10.87 5.15 5.96
C LEU A 450 9.51 5.15 6.63
N VAL A 451 9.42 5.75 7.81
CA VAL A 451 8.17 5.89 8.54
C VAL A 451 7.62 7.30 8.39
N ARG A 452 6.57 7.44 7.60
CA ARG A 452 5.78 8.69 7.51
C ARG A 452 4.54 8.54 8.38
N THR A 453 4.58 9.12 9.57
CA THR A 453 3.42 9.15 10.46
C THR A 453 2.32 10.05 9.90
N PRO A 454 1.06 9.93 10.38
CA PRO A 454 0.01 10.92 10.08
C PRO A 454 0.44 12.35 10.40
N ASP A 455 1.12 12.55 11.53
CA ASP A 455 1.60 13.86 11.97
C ASP A 455 2.64 14.46 11.03
N PHE A 456 3.50 13.63 10.44
CA PHE A 456 4.45 14.09 9.41
C PHE A 456 3.74 14.80 8.24
N LEU A 457 2.61 14.26 7.81
CA LEU A 457 1.84 14.83 6.68
C LEU A 457 1.08 16.09 7.09
N LEU A 458 0.55 16.12 8.31
CA LEU A 458 -0.13 17.30 8.86
C LEU A 458 0.85 18.42 9.24
N ALA A 459 2.12 18.09 9.41
CA ALA A 459 3.17 19.06 9.71
C ALA A 459 3.67 19.87 8.49
N ASP A 460 3.23 19.54 7.28
CA ASP A 460 3.54 20.31 6.05
C ASP A 460 2.67 21.56 5.97
N ALA A 461 3.29 22.74 5.94
CA ALA A 461 2.58 24.00 5.75
C ALA A 461 1.83 24.00 4.42
N THR A 462 0.52 23.86 4.51
CA THR A 462 -0.35 23.76 3.34
C THR A 462 -1.52 24.71 3.51
N ASN A 463 -1.85 25.48 2.46
CA ASN A 463 -3.04 26.29 2.47
C ASN A 463 -4.28 25.38 2.67
N PRO A 464 -5.04 25.56 3.77
CA PRO A 464 -6.21 24.71 4.02
C PRO A 464 -7.35 24.95 3.03
N ASP A 465 -7.37 26.07 2.31
CA ASP A 465 -8.30 26.27 1.20
C ASP A 465 -7.73 25.58 -0.08
N PRO A 466 -8.28 24.42 -0.48
CA PRO A 466 -7.77 23.69 -1.64
C PRO A 466 -8.00 24.39 -2.97
N TYR A 467 -8.87 25.38 -3.00
CA TYR A 467 -9.32 26.08 -4.21
C TYR A 467 -8.74 27.48 -4.36
N ALA A 468 -7.88 27.92 -3.42
CA ALA A 468 -7.22 29.22 -3.48
C ALA A 468 -6.38 29.36 -4.77
N GLU A 469 -6.27 30.59 -5.29
CA GLU A 469 -5.59 30.87 -6.57
C GLU A 469 -4.10 30.49 -6.57
N ASP A 470 -3.46 30.54 -5.40
CA ASP A 470 -2.05 30.21 -5.21
C ASP A 470 -1.79 28.72 -4.95
N VAL A 471 -2.85 27.90 -4.90
CA VAL A 471 -2.74 26.47 -4.60
C VAL A 471 -2.71 25.67 -5.91
N LYS A 472 -1.58 24.98 -6.16
CA LYS A 472 -1.48 24.05 -7.29
C LYS A 472 -2.47 22.88 -7.12
N PRO A 473 -3.11 22.39 -8.21
CA PRO A 473 -4.12 21.32 -8.14
C PRO A 473 -3.65 20.06 -7.38
N VAL A 474 -2.37 19.70 -7.50
CA VAL A 474 -1.78 18.55 -6.77
C VAL A 474 -1.82 18.75 -5.25
N ASN A 475 -1.61 19.98 -4.77
CA ASN A 475 -1.65 20.29 -3.34
C ASN A 475 -3.10 20.42 -2.85
N GLY A 476 -3.96 21.13 -3.58
CA GLY A 476 -5.40 21.23 -3.27
C GLY A 476 -6.08 19.87 -3.25
N ARG A 477 -5.75 19.00 -4.19
CA ARG A 477 -6.20 17.60 -4.19
C ARG A 477 -5.89 16.89 -2.87
N ASN A 478 -4.71 17.08 -2.28
CA ASN A 478 -4.34 16.40 -1.03
C ASN A 478 -5.26 16.83 0.12
N VAL A 479 -5.64 18.10 0.18
CA VAL A 479 -6.60 18.61 1.16
C VAL A 479 -7.99 17.99 0.96
N VAL A 480 -8.50 17.93 -0.29
CA VAL A 480 -9.84 17.37 -0.53
C VAL A 480 -9.90 15.88 -0.25
N ILE A 481 -8.86 15.10 -0.59
CA ILE A 481 -8.85 13.66 -0.28
C ILE A 481 -8.68 13.39 1.22
N TYR A 482 -7.95 14.22 1.94
CA TYR A 482 -7.86 14.15 3.39
C TYR A 482 -9.24 14.38 4.03
N ARG A 483 -9.92 15.47 3.67
CA ARG A 483 -11.29 15.78 4.14
C ARG A 483 -12.29 14.67 3.82
N ALA A 484 -12.23 14.14 2.60
CA ALA A 484 -13.04 12.99 2.20
C ALA A 484 -12.81 11.78 3.13
N SER A 485 -11.56 11.52 3.50
CA SER A 485 -11.23 10.40 4.37
C SER A 485 -11.74 10.59 5.80
N LEU A 486 -11.79 11.83 6.31
CA LEU A 486 -12.42 12.12 7.61
C LEU A 486 -13.92 11.79 7.64
N GLU A 487 -14.64 11.97 6.54
CA GLU A 487 -16.06 11.57 6.45
C GLU A 487 -16.21 10.04 6.50
N HIS A 488 -15.30 9.31 5.83
CA HIS A 488 -15.29 7.84 5.87
C HIS A 488 -14.94 7.31 7.27
N GLU A 489 -14.03 7.98 7.98
CA GLU A 489 -13.60 7.58 9.32
C GLU A 489 -14.76 7.60 10.34
N LYS A 490 -15.73 8.49 10.18
CA LYS A 490 -16.90 8.57 11.06
C LYS A 490 -17.74 7.30 11.11
N VAL A 491 -17.74 6.52 10.02
CA VAL A 491 -18.55 5.30 9.84
C VAL A 491 -17.68 4.12 9.39
N ARG A 492 -16.41 4.12 9.77
CA ARG A 492 -15.49 3.05 9.40
C ARG A 492 -15.91 1.69 9.98
N GLN A 493 -15.60 0.63 9.26
CA GLN A 493 -15.69 -0.72 9.81
C GLN A 493 -14.83 -0.88 11.06
N SER A 494 -15.18 -1.81 11.94
CA SER A 494 -14.38 -2.11 13.11
C SER A 494 -13.03 -2.75 12.72
N ARG A 495 -11.99 -2.56 13.55
CA ARG A 495 -10.67 -3.15 13.29
C ARG A 495 -10.74 -4.68 13.23
N GLU A 496 -11.57 -5.27 14.08
CA GLU A 496 -11.75 -6.72 14.18
C GLU A 496 -12.39 -7.33 12.93
N SER A 497 -13.05 -6.50 12.10
CA SER A 497 -13.61 -6.94 10.83
C SER A 497 -12.65 -6.79 9.63
N VAL A 498 -11.47 -6.18 9.83
CA VAL A 498 -10.48 -6.01 8.76
C VAL A 498 -9.64 -7.27 8.61
N MET A 499 -9.62 -7.83 7.40
CA MET A 499 -8.73 -8.95 7.07
C MET A 499 -7.31 -8.43 6.79
N PRO A 500 -6.30 -8.73 7.63
CA PRO A 500 -4.92 -8.34 7.38
C PRO A 500 -4.26 -9.20 6.30
N ASP A 501 -3.17 -8.70 5.71
CA ASP A 501 -2.28 -9.57 4.95
C ASP A 501 -1.48 -10.45 5.92
N LEU A 502 -1.45 -11.74 5.66
CA LEU A 502 -0.93 -12.75 6.58
C LEU A 502 0.38 -13.36 6.05
N TYR A 503 1.25 -13.73 6.97
CA TYR A 503 2.33 -14.67 6.67
C TYR A 503 1.78 -16.09 6.53
N MET A 504 2.32 -16.85 5.61
CA MET A 504 2.00 -18.28 5.41
C MET A 504 3.20 -19.00 4.78
N SER A 505 3.19 -20.32 4.79
CA SER A 505 4.24 -21.08 4.12
C SER A 505 4.30 -20.75 2.62
N GLN A 506 5.44 -20.91 2.00
CA GLN A 506 5.60 -20.65 0.57
C GLN A 506 4.69 -21.55 -0.29
N GLU A 507 4.44 -22.78 0.15
CA GLU A 507 3.51 -23.71 -0.50
C GLU A 507 2.08 -23.20 -0.42
N ASP A 508 1.59 -22.88 0.80
CA ASP A 508 0.24 -22.33 1.01
C ASP A 508 0.04 -20.98 0.28
N SER A 509 1.06 -20.12 0.27
CA SER A 509 1.02 -18.83 -0.45
C SER A 509 0.90 -19.01 -1.96
N SER A 510 1.66 -19.96 -2.52
CA SER A 510 1.61 -20.26 -3.96
C SER A 510 0.24 -20.83 -4.36
N GLU A 511 -0.29 -21.77 -3.57
CA GLU A 511 -1.64 -22.32 -3.77
C GLU A 511 -2.70 -21.22 -3.63
N MET A 512 -2.64 -20.42 -2.56
CA MET A 512 -3.57 -19.32 -2.28
C MET A 512 -3.59 -18.29 -3.41
N SER A 513 -2.43 -17.90 -3.95
CA SER A 513 -2.33 -16.92 -5.03
C SER A 513 -3.00 -17.41 -6.32
N LEU A 514 -2.84 -18.70 -6.66
CA LEU A 514 -3.53 -19.30 -7.80
C LEU A 514 -5.04 -19.36 -7.59
N LEU A 515 -5.48 -19.81 -6.41
CA LEU A 515 -6.90 -19.87 -6.06
C LEU A 515 -7.54 -18.48 -6.05
N LYS A 516 -6.87 -17.48 -5.46
CA LYS A 516 -7.30 -16.08 -5.47
C LYS A 516 -7.56 -15.60 -6.89
N THR A 517 -6.60 -15.81 -7.79
CA THR A 517 -6.73 -15.39 -9.20
C THR A 517 -7.96 -16.01 -9.83
N ASN A 518 -8.12 -17.32 -9.73
CA ASN A 518 -9.25 -18.03 -10.32
C ASN A 518 -10.60 -17.59 -9.73
N VAL A 519 -10.67 -17.42 -8.41
CA VAL A 519 -11.90 -16.97 -7.71
C VAL A 519 -12.26 -15.55 -8.12
N MET A 520 -11.28 -14.64 -8.14
CA MET A 520 -11.54 -13.23 -8.50
C MET A 520 -11.90 -13.06 -9.98
N ASP A 521 -11.33 -13.87 -10.87
CA ASP A 521 -11.71 -13.84 -12.30
C ASP A 521 -13.17 -14.28 -12.51
N VAL A 522 -13.59 -15.38 -11.88
CA VAL A 522 -14.99 -15.83 -11.92
C VAL A 522 -15.93 -14.79 -11.28
N GLN A 523 -15.55 -14.24 -10.13
CA GLN A 523 -16.33 -13.21 -9.46
C GLN A 523 -16.52 -11.98 -10.36
N LYS A 524 -15.46 -11.48 -10.97
CA LYS A 524 -15.49 -10.32 -11.85
C LYS A 524 -16.32 -10.57 -13.10
N GLU A 525 -16.19 -11.76 -13.71
CA GLU A 525 -16.97 -12.13 -14.89
C GLU A 525 -18.47 -12.14 -14.58
N TYR A 526 -18.88 -12.83 -13.51
CA TYR A 526 -20.31 -12.89 -13.14
C TYR A 526 -20.85 -11.54 -12.66
N MET A 527 -20.09 -10.76 -11.92
CA MET A 527 -20.46 -9.39 -11.52
C MET A 527 -20.81 -8.54 -12.74
N VAL A 528 -19.97 -8.52 -13.77
CA VAL A 528 -20.22 -7.77 -15.00
C VAL A 528 -21.47 -8.32 -15.72
N GLN A 529 -21.63 -9.65 -15.84
CA GLN A 529 -22.79 -10.27 -16.49
C GLN A 529 -24.11 -9.98 -15.75
N PHE A 530 -24.07 -9.94 -14.42
CA PHE A 530 -25.23 -9.59 -13.59
C PHE A 530 -25.59 -8.10 -13.70
N ILE A 531 -24.60 -7.20 -13.62
CA ILE A 531 -24.85 -5.76 -13.73
C ILE A 531 -25.37 -5.39 -15.12
N THR A 532 -24.79 -5.95 -16.18
CA THR A 532 -25.19 -5.67 -17.57
C THR A 532 -26.49 -6.37 -17.97
N GLY A 533 -26.99 -7.29 -17.14
CA GLY A 533 -28.20 -8.06 -17.43
C GLY A 533 -27.98 -9.21 -18.41
N ALA A 534 -26.74 -9.54 -18.77
CA ALA A 534 -26.40 -10.70 -19.59
C ALA A 534 -26.78 -12.02 -18.90
N LYS A 535 -26.79 -12.02 -17.55
CA LYS A 535 -27.34 -13.08 -16.71
C LYS A 535 -28.39 -12.52 -15.76
N ASP A 536 -29.39 -13.33 -15.45
CA ASP A 536 -30.39 -12.99 -14.42
C ASP A 536 -29.83 -13.35 -13.05
N ILE A 537 -29.83 -12.36 -12.13
CA ILE A 537 -29.19 -12.51 -10.81
C ILE A 537 -29.89 -13.60 -9.99
N ASP A 538 -31.22 -13.61 -9.95
CA ASP A 538 -31.97 -14.55 -9.12
C ASP A 538 -31.93 -15.97 -9.67
N ALA A 539 -32.02 -16.11 -11.01
CA ALA A 539 -32.01 -17.42 -11.66
C ALA A 539 -30.61 -18.07 -11.69
N GLU A 540 -29.54 -17.28 -11.75
CA GLU A 540 -28.16 -17.77 -11.94
C GLU A 540 -27.29 -17.70 -10.67
N TRP A 541 -27.84 -17.24 -9.53
CA TRP A 541 -27.09 -17.07 -8.29
C TRP A 541 -26.46 -18.38 -7.80
N ASP A 542 -27.24 -19.48 -7.77
CA ASP A 542 -26.72 -20.79 -7.36
C ASP A 542 -25.65 -21.32 -8.35
N GLY A 543 -25.83 -21.01 -9.63
CA GLY A 543 -24.84 -21.29 -10.66
C GLY A 543 -23.52 -20.53 -10.44
N TYR A 544 -23.61 -19.26 -10.05
CA TYR A 544 -22.46 -18.43 -9.67
C TYR A 544 -21.72 -19.00 -8.46
N ILE A 545 -22.43 -19.32 -7.38
CA ILE A 545 -21.82 -19.94 -6.19
C ILE A 545 -21.14 -21.27 -6.55
N SER A 546 -21.79 -22.09 -7.37
CA SER A 546 -21.23 -23.35 -7.85
C SER A 546 -19.96 -23.12 -8.69
N ALA A 547 -19.95 -22.09 -9.54
CA ALA A 547 -18.77 -21.74 -10.35
C ALA A 547 -17.57 -21.32 -9.48
N LEU A 548 -17.80 -20.51 -8.45
CA LEU A 548 -16.77 -20.14 -7.48
C LEU A 548 -16.21 -21.35 -6.73
N ASN A 549 -17.04 -22.26 -6.28
CA ASN A 549 -16.61 -23.48 -5.58
C ASN A 549 -15.81 -24.40 -6.52
N ASN A 550 -16.20 -24.50 -7.78
CA ASN A 550 -15.46 -25.30 -8.77
C ASN A 550 -14.05 -24.79 -9.06
N VAL A 551 -13.80 -23.49 -8.88
CA VAL A 551 -12.45 -22.91 -9.01
C VAL A 551 -11.69 -22.79 -7.68
N GLY A 552 -12.28 -23.31 -6.59
CA GLY A 552 -11.61 -23.54 -5.31
C GLY A 552 -11.86 -22.48 -4.24
N LEU A 553 -13.03 -21.81 -4.22
CA LEU A 553 -13.36 -20.82 -3.20
C LEU A 553 -13.25 -21.38 -1.77
N GLU A 554 -13.79 -22.59 -1.52
CA GLU A 554 -13.71 -23.21 -0.19
C GLU A 554 -12.25 -23.37 0.26
N ARG A 555 -11.41 -23.90 -0.63
CA ARG A 555 -9.98 -24.11 -0.33
C ARG A 555 -9.23 -22.79 -0.14
N TYR A 556 -9.55 -21.76 -0.91
CA TYR A 556 -9.03 -20.40 -0.75
C TYR A 556 -9.31 -19.85 0.65
N LEU A 557 -10.56 -19.99 1.12
CA LEU A 557 -10.97 -19.53 2.44
C LEU A 557 -10.37 -20.37 3.58
N GLU A 558 -10.21 -21.70 3.39
CA GLU A 558 -9.53 -22.58 4.36
C GLU A 558 -8.07 -22.16 4.59
N LEU A 559 -7.32 -21.87 3.52
CA LEU A 559 -5.92 -21.43 3.63
C LEU A 559 -5.81 -20.12 4.38
N LEU A 560 -6.68 -19.17 4.07
CA LEU A 560 -6.71 -17.86 4.72
C LEU A 560 -7.14 -17.97 6.19
N GLN A 561 -8.14 -18.82 6.52
CA GLN A 561 -8.56 -19.05 7.90
C GLN A 561 -7.44 -19.68 8.71
N LYS A 562 -6.77 -20.70 8.17
CA LYS A 562 -5.62 -21.32 8.81
C LYS A 562 -4.54 -20.28 9.14
N ALA A 563 -4.17 -19.44 8.16
CA ALA A 563 -3.15 -18.42 8.35
C ALA A 563 -3.58 -17.36 9.37
N TYR A 564 -4.88 -16.99 9.38
CA TYR A 564 -5.43 -16.08 10.37
C TYR A 564 -5.37 -16.67 11.79
N ASP A 565 -5.81 -17.90 11.95
CA ASP A 565 -5.84 -18.59 13.25
C ASP A 565 -4.43 -18.78 13.86
N GLU A 566 -3.41 -18.92 13.00
CA GLU A 566 -2.00 -19.05 13.39
C GLU A 566 -1.33 -17.68 13.67
N SER A 567 -1.96 -16.57 13.28
CA SER A 567 -1.41 -15.21 13.40
C SER A 567 -1.62 -14.61 14.80
N SER A 568 -0.92 -13.50 15.08
CA SER A 568 -1.17 -12.67 16.28
C SER A 568 -2.52 -11.96 16.24
N PHE A 569 -3.14 -11.81 15.07
CA PHE A 569 -4.43 -11.13 14.90
C PHE A 569 -5.63 -11.92 15.37
N ALA A 570 -5.51 -13.25 15.51
CA ALA A 570 -6.56 -14.12 16.05
C ALA A 570 -6.59 -14.17 17.58
N LYS A 571 -5.60 -13.60 18.24
CA LYS A 571 -5.43 -13.62 19.73
C LYS A 571 -5.97 -12.34 20.33
#